data_373b96f22ed0d9eb80346b62a21ade52
#
_entry.id   373b96f22ed0d9eb80346b62a21ade52
#
_cell.length_a   1.000
_cell.length_b   1.000
_cell.length_c   1.000
_cell.angle_alpha   90.00
_cell.angle_beta   90.00
_cell.angle_gamma   90.00
#
_symmetry.space_group_name_H-M   'P 1'
#
loop_
_entity.id
_entity.type
_entity.pdbx_description
1 polymer ?
#
loop_
_entity_poly.entity_id
_entity_poly.type
_entity_poly.pdbx_seq_one_letter_code
_entity_poly.pdbx_strand_id
1 'polypeptide(L)'
;MYLYRSVFEYGKAEYVVEKSRFIAHAAPAGSYEEAKAFVAEIKEKYRDATHNVPALITGEKQEIQWASDDGEPGGTSGLPVLKMIAGEGLTNLAVVITRYFGGIKLGTGGLSRAYTAAARLGLDAAGRCEVYRSALLRYEFDYTYLSRLQNMESEGKFEITDPEYSDVVRAGIKCLSEQAGDIKGIMTNISGGRARLLSEEQGIMRVRI
;
A
#
# COMPACT_ATOMS: atom_id res chain seq x y z
N MET A 1 -2.38 3.27 16.65
CA MET A 1 -3.76 2.75 16.49
C MET A 1 -3.91 2.09 15.13
N TYR A 2 -4.28 0.80 15.08
CA TYR A 2 -4.58 0.03 13.86
C TYR A 2 -5.78 0.64 13.09
N LEU A 3 -5.69 0.67 11.78
CA LEU A 3 -6.76 1.17 10.89
C LEU A 3 -7.36 0.04 10.03
N TYR A 4 -6.55 -0.56 9.16
CA TYR A 4 -7.01 -1.58 8.20
C TYR A 4 -5.82 -2.41 7.65
N ARG A 5 -6.15 -3.45 6.88
CA ARG A 5 -5.18 -4.21 6.07
C ARG A 5 -5.20 -3.75 4.61
N SER A 6 -4.03 -3.73 3.98
CA SER A 6 -3.86 -3.35 2.59
C SER A 6 -2.66 -4.08 1.96
N VAL A 7 -2.19 -3.59 0.81
CA VAL A 7 -0.90 -3.95 0.24
C VAL A 7 0.15 -2.91 0.58
N PHE A 8 1.40 -3.36 0.71
CA PHE A 8 2.50 -2.52 1.17
C PHE A 8 2.96 -1.53 0.10
N GLU A 9 3.19 -2.05 -1.13
CA GLU A 9 3.69 -1.30 -2.26
C GLU A 9 3.10 -1.83 -3.58
N TYR A 10 3.54 -1.30 -4.73
CA TYR A 10 3.19 -1.85 -6.03
C TYR A 10 3.80 -3.25 -6.19
N GLY A 11 2.96 -4.20 -6.59
CA GLY A 11 3.37 -5.56 -6.95
C GLY A 11 2.89 -5.96 -8.33
N LYS A 12 3.69 -6.77 -8.99
CA LYS A 12 3.38 -7.35 -10.30
C LYS A 12 3.71 -8.84 -10.31
N ALA A 13 2.79 -9.65 -10.81
CA ALA A 13 3.01 -11.09 -10.98
C ALA A 13 2.33 -11.60 -12.25
N GLU A 14 2.80 -12.74 -12.73
CA GLU A 14 2.27 -13.38 -13.93
C GLU A 14 1.75 -14.79 -13.64
N TYR A 15 0.63 -15.13 -14.22
CA TYR A 15 0.01 -16.44 -14.17
C TYR A 15 -0.33 -16.90 -15.59
N VAL A 16 0.10 -18.11 -15.97
CA VAL A 16 -0.16 -18.69 -17.30
C VAL A 16 -0.99 -19.96 -17.14
N VAL A 17 -2.09 -20.03 -17.89
CA VAL A 17 -2.95 -21.22 -17.95
C VAL A 17 -3.56 -21.34 -19.33
N GLU A 18 -3.59 -22.57 -19.91
CA GLU A 18 -4.14 -22.86 -21.24
C GLU A 18 -3.67 -21.85 -22.30
N LYS A 19 -2.36 -21.57 -22.31
CA LYS A 19 -1.70 -20.57 -23.19
C LYS A 19 -2.18 -19.12 -22.99
N SER A 20 -3.19 -18.86 -22.16
CA SER A 20 -3.56 -17.49 -21.77
C SER A 20 -2.59 -16.99 -20.71
N ARG A 21 -2.19 -15.72 -20.84
CA ARG A 21 -1.27 -15.04 -19.94
C ARG A 21 -2.03 -13.96 -19.17
N PHE A 22 -1.97 -14.04 -17.86
CA PHE A 22 -2.58 -13.08 -16.93
C PHE A 22 -1.48 -12.35 -16.20
N ILE A 23 -1.47 -11.02 -16.26
CA ILE A 23 -0.50 -10.18 -15.54
C ILE A 23 -1.30 -9.39 -14.51
N ALA A 24 -1.10 -9.70 -13.25
CA ALA A 24 -1.72 -8.96 -12.16
C ALA A 24 -0.83 -7.80 -11.70
N HIS A 25 -1.44 -6.65 -11.50
CA HIS A 25 -0.87 -5.44 -10.94
C HIS A 25 -1.68 -5.09 -9.71
N ALA A 26 -1.04 -4.94 -8.56
CA ALA A 26 -1.68 -4.52 -7.32
C ALA A 26 -0.94 -3.32 -6.74
N ALA A 27 -1.66 -2.32 -6.27
CA ALA A 27 -1.08 -1.13 -5.66
C ALA A 27 -1.97 -0.58 -4.54
N PRO A 28 -1.39 0.01 -3.48
CA PRO A 28 -2.16 0.77 -2.51
C PRO A 28 -2.79 2.00 -3.18
N ALA A 29 -4.01 2.35 -2.76
CA ALA A 29 -4.73 3.53 -3.21
C ALA A 29 -5.59 4.06 -2.05
N GLY A 30 -5.27 5.22 -1.53
CA GLY A 30 -5.93 5.81 -0.35
C GLY A 30 -7.28 6.46 -0.66
N SER A 31 -7.61 6.65 -1.96
CA SER A 31 -8.89 7.20 -2.41
C SER A 31 -9.39 6.48 -3.67
N TYR A 32 -10.67 6.69 -3.98
CA TYR A 32 -11.27 6.19 -5.22
C TYR A 32 -10.61 6.80 -6.46
N GLU A 33 -10.24 8.07 -6.40
CA GLU A 33 -9.56 8.80 -7.48
C GLU A 33 -8.17 8.23 -7.75
N GLU A 34 -7.38 7.96 -6.70
CA GLU A 34 -6.08 7.30 -6.82
C GLU A 34 -6.21 5.89 -7.42
N ALA A 35 -7.20 5.11 -6.95
CA ALA A 35 -7.46 3.78 -7.48
C ALA A 35 -7.84 3.81 -8.96
N LYS A 36 -8.69 4.77 -9.38
CA LYS A 36 -9.04 4.98 -10.80
C LYS A 36 -7.86 5.42 -11.64
N ALA A 37 -7.02 6.31 -11.12
CA ALA A 37 -5.82 6.76 -11.83
C ALA A 37 -4.87 5.58 -12.10
N PHE A 38 -4.64 4.71 -11.10
CA PHE A 38 -3.86 3.50 -11.27
C PHE A 38 -4.47 2.54 -12.31
N VAL A 39 -5.79 2.34 -12.28
CA VAL A 39 -6.49 1.52 -13.29
C VAL A 39 -6.28 2.08 -14.69
N ALA A 40 -6.40 3.41 -14.86
CA ALA A 40 -6.22 4.07 -16.16
C ALA A 40 -4.77 3.94 -16.66
N GLU A 41 -3.77 4.10 -15.80
CA GLU A 41 -2.36 3.92 -16.12
C GLU A 41 -2.08 2.50 -16.65
N ILE A 42 -2.56 1.46 -15.96
CA ILE A 42 -2.35 0.08 -16.38
C ILE A 42 -3.08 -0.21 -17.71
N LYS A 43 -4.31 0.27 -17.89
CA LYS A 43 -5.06 0.12 -19.13
C LYS A 43 -4.34 0.76 -20.32
N GLU A 44 -3.78 1.94 -20.16
CA GLU A 44 -3.02 2.60 -21.23
C GLU A 44 -1.72 1.86 -21.53
N LYS A 45 -1.00 1.41 -20.50
CA LYS A 45 0.26 0.66 -20.66
C LYS A 45 0.07 -0.67 -21.39
N TYR A 46 -1.08 -1.32 -21.20
CA TYR A 46 -1.42 -2.63 -21.78
C TYR A 46 -2.63 -2.55 -22.70
N ARG A 47 -2.75 -1.49 -23.50
CA ARG A 47 -3.86 -1.26 -24.43
C ARG A 47 -3.94 -2.29 -25.55
N ASP A 48 -2.86 -3.02 -25.82
CA ASP A 48 -2.76 -4.13 -26.77
C ASP A 48 -3.30 -5.47 -26.22
N ALA A 49 -3.58 -5.54 -24.93
CA ALA A 49 -4.10 -6.74 -24.29
C ALA A 49 -5.56 -7.01 -24.68
N THR A 50 -5.99 -8.27 -24.55
CA THR A 50 -7.37 -8.65 -24.82
C THR A 50 -8.32 -8.00 -23.81
N HIS A 51 -7.95 -8.00 -22.52
CA HIS A 51 -8.73 -7.43 -21.42
C HIS A 51 -7.81 -6.88 -20.35
N ASN A 52 -8.24 -5.81 -19.68
CA ASN A 52 -7.62 -5.22 -18.49
C ASN A 52 -8.66 -5.11 -17.39
N VAL A 53 -8.84 -6.16 -16.63
CA VAL A 53 -9.90 -6.34 -15.63
C VAL A 53 -9.53 -5.69 -14.31
N PRO A 54 -10.21 -4.59 -13.90
CA PRO A 54 -9.95 -3.93 -12.63
C PRO A 54 -10.87 -4.43 -11.52
N ALA A 55 -10.35 -4.36 -10.28
CA ALA A 55 -11.12 -4.42 -9.05
C ALA A 55 -10.46 -3.46 -8.05
N LEU A 56 -11.25 -2.66 -7.35
CA LEU A 56 -10.75 -1.72 -6.35
C LEU A 56 -11.68 -1.68 -5.13
N ILE A 57 -11.07 -1.45 -3.98
CA ILE A 57 -11.76 -1.26 -2.71
C ILE A 57 -11.08 -0.08 -2.00
N THR A 58 -11.87 0.92 -1.58
CA THR A 58 -11.38 2.08 -0.83
C THR A 58 -12.28 2.41 0.36
N GLY A 59 -11.69 3.16 1.31
CA GLY A 59 -12.28 3.44 2.61
C GLY A 59 -11.85 2.43 3.68
N GLU A 60 -11.67 2.88 4.92
CA GLU A 60 -11.13 2.06 6.03
C GLU A 60 -12.00 0.81 6.32
N LYS A 61 -13.31 0.87 6.02
CA LYS A 61 -14.29 -0.21 6.21
C LYS A 61 -14.80 -0.78 4.89
N GLN A 62 -14.02 -0.65 3.79
CA GLN A 62 -14.41 -1.12 2.45
C GLN A 62 -15.68 -0.45 1.91
N GLU A 63 -15.86 0.86 2.18
CA GLU A 63 -17.08 1.61 1.86
C GLU A 63 -17.34 1.70 0.37
N ILE A 64 -16.30 1.78 -0.45
CA ILE A 64 -16.40 1.84 -1.90
C ILE A 64 -15.79 0.59 -2.50
N GLN A 65 -16.60 -0.16 -3.24
CA GLN A 65 -16.17 -1.37 -3.96
C GLN A 65 -16.61 -1.27 -5.40
N TRP A 66 -15.69 -1.48 -6.32
CA TRP A 66 -16.00 -1.43 -7.75
C TRP A 66 -15.12 -2.40 -8.54
N ALA A 67 -15.71 -3.02 -9.57
CA ALA A 67 -15.02 -3.88 -10.52
C ALA A 67 -15.68 -3.85 -11.90
N SER A 68 -14.93 -4.26 -12.92
CA SER A 68 -15.43 -4.42 -14.28
C SER A 68 -14.87 -5.70 -14.87
N ASP A 69 -15.65 -6.37 -15.70
CA ASP A 69 -15.18 -7.53 -16.47
C ASP A 69 -14.42 -7.14 -17.74
N ASP A 70 -14.41 -5.87 -18.13
CA ASP A 70 -13.66 -5.32 -19.27
C ASP A 70 -13.84 -6.12 -20.57
N GLY A 71 -15.09 -6.57 -20.84
CA GLY A 71 -15.44 -7.35 -22.02
C GLY A 71 -15.28 -8.88 -21.90
N GLU A 72 -14.83 -9.40 -20.75
CA GLU A 72 -14.98 -10.82 -20.43
C GLU A 72 -16.47 -11.17 -20.18
N PRO A 73 -16.88 -12.45 -20.23
CA PRO A 73 -18.25 -12.82 -19.89
C PRO A 73 -18.66 -12.33 -18.50
N GLY A 74 -19.86 -11.75 -18.41
CA GLY A 74 -20.35 -11.04 -17.23
C GLY A 74 -20.21 -11.86 -15.94
N GLY A 75 -19.61 -11.25 -14.89
CA GLY A 75 -19.42 -11.81 -13.57
C GLY A 75 -18.33 -12.89 -13.44
N THR A 76 -17.51 -13.09 -14.49
CA THR A 76 -16.50 -14.16 -14.49
C THR A 76 -15.10 -13.70 -14.10
N SER A 77 -14.85 -12.40 -14.01
CA SER A 77 -13.50 -11.85 -13.82
C SER A 77 -13.45 -10.79 -12.72
N GLY A 78 -13.98 -9.61 -12.92
CA GLY A 78 -13.86 -8.51 -11.97
C GLY A 78 -14.56 -8.78 -10.64
N LEU A 79 -15.79 -9.27 -10.67
CA LEU A 79 -16.55 -9.55 -9.44
C LEU A 79 -15.94 -10.68 -8.57
N PRO A 80 -15.45 -11.81 -9.12
CA PRO A 80 -14.71 -12.81 -8.33
C PRO A 80 -13.47 -12.25 -7.66
N VAL A 81 -12.69 -11.41 -8.36
CA VAL A 81 -11.50 -10.75 -7.81
C VAL A 81 -11.90 -9.81 -6.67
N LEU A 82 -12.90 -8.97 -6.89
CA LEU A 82 -13.41 -8.04 -5.86
C LEU A 82 -13.84 -8.78 -4.58
N LYS A 83 -14.64 -9.84 -4.73
CA LYS A 83 -15.10 -10.66 -3.60
C LYS A 83 -13.92 -11.32 -2.86
N MET A 84 -12.90 -11.76 -3.58
CA MET A 84 -11.70 -12.34 -2.97
C MET A 84 -10.94 -11.30 -2.13
N ILE A 85 -10.70 -10.09 -2.68
CA ILE A 85 -10.03 -8.99 -1.96
C ILE A 85 -10.83 -8.62 -0.70
N ALA A 86 -12.15 -8.43 -0.83
CA ALA A 86 -13.04 -8.10 0.28
C ALA A 86 -13.05 -9.20 1.36
N GLY A 87 -13.09 -10.48 0.94
CA GLY A 87 -13.07 -11.64 1.84
C GLY A 87 -11.76 -11.80 2.61
N GLU A 88 -10.64 -11.30 2.08
CA GLU A 88 -9.35 -11.24 2.78
C GLU A 88 -9.26 -10.03 3.74
N GLY A 89 -10.29 -9.19 3.80
CA GLY A 89 -10.33 -7.99 4.65
C GLY A 89 -9.39 -6.88 4.20
N LEU A 90 -8.96 -6.92 2.93
CA LEU A 90 -8.08 -5.91 2.36
C LEU A 90 -8.86 -4.71 1.84
N THR A 91 -8.34 -3.51 2.03
CA THR A 91 -8.94 -2.26 1.53
C THR A 91 -7.87 -1.23 1.16
N ASN A 92 -8.28 -0.09 0.60
CA ASN A 92 -7.42 0.98 0.13
C ASN A 92 -6.36 0.47 -0.85
N LEU A 93 -6.83 -0.26 -1.86
CA LEU A 93 -6.01 -0.82 -2.94
C LEU A 93 -6.80 -0.94 -4.24
N ALA A 94 -6.06 -1.03 -5.34
CA ALA A 94 -6.57 -1.41 -6.64
C ALA A 94 -5.76 -2.57 -7.22
N VAL A 95 -6.45 -3.46 -7.92
CA VAL A 95 -5.86 -4.56 -8.69
C VAL A 95 -6.34 -4.46 -10.13
N VAL A 96 -5.43 -4.64 -11.09
CA VAL A 96 -5.77 -4.78 -12.51
C VAL A 96 -5.15 -6.06 -13.03
N ILE A 97 -5.95 -6.93 -13.63
CA ILE A 97 -5.45 -8.15 -14.28
C ILE A 97 -5.54 -7.97 -15.79
N THR A 98 -4.39 -7.83 -16.42
CA THR A 98 -4.21 -7.79 -17.88
C THR A 98 -4.19 -9.20 -18.42
N ARG A 99 -5.03 -9.50 -19.41
CA ARG A 99 -5.07 -10.82 -20.06
C ARG A 99 -4.74 -10.74 -21.53
N TYR A 100 -3.86 -11.63 -21.96
CA TYR A 100 -3.64 -12.00 -23.35
C TYR A 100 -4.22 -13.39 -23.59
N PHE A 101 -5.21 -13.50 -24.50
CA PHE A 101 -5.88 -14.75 -24.80
C PHE A 101 -4.96 -15.72 -25.56
N GLY A 102 -4.87 -16.95 -25.09
CA GLY A 102 -3.99 -17.99 -25.65
C GLY A 102 -4.65 -18.92 -26.71
N GLY A 103 -5.85 -18.58 -27.19
CA GLY A 103 -6.56 -19.39 -28.18
C GLY A 103 -7.43 -20.52 -27.59
N ILE A 104 -7.30 -20.85 -26.32
CA ILE A 104 -8.08 -21.90 -25.65
C ILE A 104 -9.07 -21.26 -24.66
N LYS A 105 -10.36 -21.55 -24.81
CA LYS A 105 -11.41 -21.03 -23.93
C LYS A 105 -11.40 -21.76 -22.59
N LEU A 106 -11.32 -20.99 -21.48
CA LEU A 106 -11.31 -21.53 -20.11
C LEU A 106 -12.70 -21.88 -19.57
N GLY A 107 -13.76 -21.37 -20.19
CA GLY A 107 -15.12 -21.40 -19.65
C GLY A 107 -15.29 -20.47 -18.44
N THR A 108 -16.53 -20.24 -18.00
CA THR A 108 -16.86 -19.27 -16.94
C THR A 108 -16.16 -19.60 -15.59
N GLY A 109 -16.21 -20.86 -15.17
CA GLY A 109 -15.53 -21.32 -13.95
C GLY A 109 -14.01 -21.29 -14.06
N GLY A 110 -13.45 -21.58 -15.23
CA GLY A 110 -12.01 -21.50 -15.51
C GLY A 110 -11.51 -20.06 -15.46
N LEU A 111 -12.25 -19.13 -16.07
CA LEU A 111 -11.95 -17.69 -16.02
C LEU A 111 -11.91 -17.17 -14.59
N SER A 112 -12.96 -17.46 -13.81
CA SER A 112 -13.03 -17.01 -12.42
C SER A 112 -11.85 -17.51 -11.57
N ARG A 113 -11.47 -18.78 -11.73
CA ARG A 113 -10.29 -19.33 -11.05
C ARG A 113 -8.98 -18.70 -11.53
N ALA A 114 -8.83 -18.47 -12.85
CA ALA A 114 -7.60 -17.87 -13.39
C ALA A 114 -7.40 -16.42 -12.92
N TYR A 115 -8.47 -15.60 -12.98
CA TYR A 115 -8.42 -14.21 -12.50
C TYR A 115 -8.13 -14.12 -11.01
N THR A 116 -8.79 -14.91 -10.19
CA THR A 116 -8.53 -14.91 -8.73
C THR A 116 -7.14 -15.44 -8.37
N ALA A 117 -6.63 -16.46 -9.10
CA ALA A 117 -5.28 -16.96 -8.91
C ALA A 117 -4.23 -15.89 -9.28
N ALA A 118 -4.39 -15.23 -10.43
CA ALA A 118 -3.51 -14.14 -10.84
C ALA A 118 -3.54 -12.98 -9.83
N ALA A 119 -4.73 -12.58 -9.37
CA ALA A 119 -4.88 -11.51 -8.39
C ALA A 119 -4.15 -11.84 -7.08
N ARG A 120 -4.25 -13.07 -6.56
CA ARG A 120 -3.51 -13.50 -5.35
C ARG A 120 -2.00 -13.33 -5.52
N LEU A 121 -1.45 -13.78 -6.65
CA LEU A 121 -0.02 -13.60 -6.94
C LEU A 121 0.38 -12.12 -7.00
N GLY A 122 -0.47 -11.26 -7.57
CA GLY A 122 -0.25 -9.81 -7.58
C GLY A 122 -0.26 -9.20 -6.17
N LEU A 123 -1.22 -9.60 -5.32
CA LEU A 123 -1.29 -9.19 -3.92
C LEU A 123 -0.09 -9.69 -3.11
N ASP A 124 0.34 -10.92 -3.34
CA ASP A 124 1.53 -11.49 -2.69
C ASP A 124 2.80 -10.73 -3.09
N ALA A 125 2.94 -10.40 -4.38
CA ALA A 125 4.04 -9.60 -4.89
C ALA A 125 4.06 -8.17 -4.33
N ALA A 126 2.87 -7.58 -4.08
CA ALA A 126 2.74 -6.26 -3.47
C ALA A 126 3.04 -6.28 -1.95
N GLY A 127 3.03 -7.46 -1.33
CA GLY A 127 3.18 -7.66 0.10
C GLY A 127 1.95 -7.19 0.88
N ARG A 128 1.45 -8.02 1.79
CA ARG A 128 0.36 -7.61 2.68
C ARG A 128 0.90 -6.77 3.82
N CYS A 129 0.11 -5.80 4.28
CA CYS A 129 0.49 -4.95 5.41
C CYS A 129 -0.71 -4.61 6.29
N GLU A 130 -0.41 -4.29 7.52
CA GLU A 130 -1.29 -3.56 8.41
C GLU A 130 -0.97 -2.08 8.36
N VAL A 131 -2.01 -1.26 8.38
CA VAL A 131 -1.89 0.20 8.33
C VAL A 131 -2.30 0.77 9.67
N TYR A 132 -1.45 1.63 10.21
CA TYR A 132 -1.61 2.27 11.51
C TYR A 132 -1.59 3.78 11.38
N ARG A 133 -2.26 4.49 12.30
CA ARG A 133 -2.07 5.95 12.46
C ARG A 133 -0.65 6.23 12.93
N SER A 134 0.01 7.17 12.27
CA SER A 134 1.34 7.63 12.63
C SER A 134 1.36 9.14 12.88
N ALA A 135 2.38 9.58 13.61
CA ALA A 135 2.75 10.98 13.75
C ALA A 135 4.15 11.18 13.15
N LEU A 136 4.33 12.28 12.45
CA LEU A 136 5.61 12.80 12.01
C LEU A 136 5.92 14.05 12.83
N LEU A 137 6.93 13.96 13.69
CA LEU A 137 7.40 15.03 14.57
C LEU A 137 8.67 15.62 13.95
N ARG A 138 8.61 16.83 13.39
CA ARG A 138 9.80 17.50 12.86
C ARG A 138 10.51 18.25 13.96
N TYR A 139 11.77 17.93 14.17
CA TYR A 139 12.62 18.53 15.19
C TYR A 139 13.84 19.23 14.61
N GLU A 140 14.29 20.27 15.30
CA GLU A 140 15.60 20.89 15.18
C GLU A 140 16.39 20.62 16.47
N PHE A 141 17.62 20.08 16.34
CA PHE A 141 18.44 19.68 17.49
C PHE A 141 19.93 19.70 17.17
N ASP A 142 20.76 19.71 18.22
CA ASP A 142 22.22 19.69 18.11
C ASP A 142 22.76 18.31 17.68
N TYR A 143 23.87 18.29 16.93
CA TYR A 143 24.55 17.06 16.49
C TYR A 143 24.89 16.08 17.61
N THR A 144 25.13 16.57 18.81
CA THR A 144 25.47 15.74 19.98
C THR A 144 24.38 14.73 20.33
N TYR A 145 23.14 14.97 19.90
CA TYR A 145 22.01 14.05 20.17
C TYR A 145 21.80 13.00 19.08
N LEU A 146 22.38 13.22 17.88
CA LEU A 146 22.10 12.41 16.68
C LEU A 146 22.44 10.93 16.90
N SER A 147 23.62 10.62 17.40
CA SER A 147 24.04 9.21 17.61
C SER A 147 23.13 8.48 18.60
N ARG A 148 22.63 9.18 19.62
CA ARG A 148 21.70 8.59 20.58
C ARG A 148 20.33 8.31 19.95
N LEU A 149 19.85 9.21 19.10
CA LEU A 149 18.61 9.02 18.35
C LEU A 149 18.72 7.87 17.36
N GLN A 150 19.83 7.77 16.62
CA GLN A 150 20.09 6.65 15.69
C GLN A 150 20.16 5.29 16.42
N ASN A 151 20.71 5.24 17.62
CA ASN A 151 20.67 4.01 18.43
C ASN A 151 19.24 3.64 18.82
N MET A 152 18.40 4.61 19.17
CA MET A 152 17.00 4.36 19.53
C MET A 152 16.16 3.97 18.30
N GLU A 153 16.48 4.50 17.12
CA GLU A 153 15.92 4.07 15.84
C GLU A 153 16.25 2.60 15.55
N SER A 154 17.52 2.22 15.75
CA SER A 154 17.94 0.82 15.55
C SER A 154 17.26 -0.17 16.50
N GLU A 155 16.77 0.30 17.65
CA GLU A 155 15.94 -0.46 18.59
C GLU A 155 14.46 -0.51 18.15
N GLY A 156 14.08 0.11 17.02
CA GLY A 156 12.73 0.10 16.47
C GLY A 156 11.73 1.01 17.19
N LYS A 157 12.19 2.01 17.95
CA LYS A 157 11.30 2.92 18.69
C LYS A 157 10.60 3.94 17.78
N PHE A 158 11.24 4.36 16.71
CA PHE A 158 10.75 5.30 15.69
C PHE A 158 11.64 5.20 14.44
N GLU A 159 11.30 5.92 13.41
CA GLU A 159 12.08 6.08 12.17
C GLU A 159 12.51 7.54 12.01
N ILE A 160 13.80 7.78 11.74
CA ILE A 160 14.32 9.11 11.41
C ILE A 160 14.16 9.32 9.91
N THR A 161 13.45 10.38 9.51
CA THR A 161 13.18 10.70 8.11
C THR A 161 13.76 12.05 7.72
N ASP A 162 14.16 12.16 6.44
CA ASP A 162 14.60 13.41 5.80
C ASP A 162 15.59 14.25 6.64
N PRO A 163 16.72 13.70 7.11
CA PRO A 163 17.66 14.45 7.92
C PRO A 163 18.39 15.51 7.06
N GLU A 164 18.31 16.76 7.51
CA GLU A 164 19.02 17.90 6.95
C GLU A 164 20.15 18.33 7.90
N TYR A 165 21.33 18.55 7.36
CA TYR A 165 22.55 18.86 8.10
C TYR A 165 23.03 20.27 7.77
N SER A 166 23.03 21.16 8.79
CA SER A 166 23.56 22.52 8.71
C SER A 166 24.33 22.84 10.01
N ASP A 167 24.20 24.01 10.60
CA ASP A 167 24.71 24.30 11.97
C ASP A 167 23.98 23.47 13.03
N VAL A 168 22.81 22.97 12.70
CA VAL A 168 21.97 22.09 13.49
C VAL A 168 21.44 20.95 12.61
N VAL A 169 20.90 19.91 13.23
CA VAL A 169 20.20 18.85 12.55
C VAL A 169 18.71 19.14 12.55
N ARG A 170 18.07 19.06 11.38
CA ARG A 170 16.61 19.00 11.24
C ARG A 170 16.23 17.65 10.72
N ALA A 171 15.31 16.96 11.40
CA ALA A 171 14.85 15.66 10.97
C ALA A 171 13.39 15.43 11.38
N GLY A 172 12.70 14.59 10.60
CA GLY A 172 11.44 14.01 10.99
C GLY A 172 11.67 12.80 11.89
N ILE A 173 10.84 12.65 12.91
CA ILE A 173 10.76 11.44 13.73
C ILE A 173 9.37 10.87 13.52
N LYS A 174 9.30 9.74 12.80
CA LYS A 174 8.05 9.05 12.48
C LYS A 174 7.80 7.93 13.46
N CYS A 175 6.64 7.92 14.08
CA CYS A 175 6.24 6.91 15.06
C CYS A 175 4.74 6.62 14.97
N LEU A 176 4.26 5.60 15.69
CA LEU A 176 2.82 5.42 15.88
C LEU A 176 2.24 6.61 16.64
N SER A 177 1.03 7.06 16.26
CA SER A 177 0.41 8.25 16.89
C SER A 177 0.30 8.14 18.41
N GLU A 178 0.07 6.94 18.92
CA GLU A 178 -0.02 6.66 20.37
C GLU A 178 1.34 6.82 21.09
N GLN A 179 2.46 6.73 20.37
CA GLN A 179 3.82 6.89 20.90
C GLN A 179 4.32 8.34 20.83
N ALA A 180 3.60 9.24 20.16
CA ALA A 180 4.07 10.61 19.92
C ALA A 180 4.37 11.37 21.24
N GLY A 181 3.57 11.14 22.29
CA GLY A 181 3.80 11.70 23.62
C GLY A 181 5.12 11.24 24.24
N ASP A 182 5.39 9.95 24.17
CA ASP A 182 6.62 9.34 24.70
C ASP A 182 7.85 9.84 23.94
N ILE A 183 7.76 9.95 22.61
CA ILE A 183 8.84 10.48 21.77
C ILE A 183 9.16 11.94 22.12
N LYS A 184 8.14 12.78 22.35
CA LYS A 184 8.34 14.16 22.82
C LYS A 184 9.05 14.19 24.18
N GLY A 185 8.68 13.31 25.11
CA GLY A 185 9.37 13.12 26.38
C GLY A 185 10.84 12.72 26.22
N ILE A 186 11.11 11.77 25.33
CA ILE A 186 12.47 11.34 24.97
C ILE A 186 13.30 12.52 24.43
N MET A 187 12.76 13.28 23.48
CA MET A 187 13.44 14.44 22.90
C MET A 187 13.76 15.50 23.95
N THR A 188 12.82 15.78 24.84
CA THR A 188 13.02 16.71 25.95
C THR A 188 14.13 16.23 26.88
N ASN A 189 14.12 14.95 27.27
CA ASN A 189 15.09 14.37 28.21
C ASN A 189 16.51 14.32 27.60
N ILE A 190 16.64 13.88 26.33
CA ILE A 190 17.95 13.79 25.67
C ILE A 190 18.60 15.15 25.53
N SER A 191 17.81 16.17 25.18
CA SER A 191 18.32 17.52 24.89
C SER A 191 18.34 18.44 26.11
N GLY A 192 17.80 18.01 27.24
CA GLY A 192 17.56 18.92 28.39
C GLY A 192 16.63 20.08 28.02
N GLY A 193 15.64 19.81 27.13
CA GLY A 193 14.68 20.78 26.64
C GLY A 193 15.19 21.70 25.52
N ARG A 194 16.38 21.46 24.95
CA ARG A 194 16.98 22.31 23.91
C ARG A 194 16.57 21.92 22.48
N ALA A 195 16.08 20.70 22.25
CA ALA A 195 15.51 20.31 20.96
C ALA A 195 14.17 21.04 20.76
N ARG A 196 13.98 21.61 19.56
CA ARG A 196 12.79 22.38 19.21
C ARG A 196 11.88 21.59 18.30
N LEU A 197 10.65 21.33 18.73
CA LEU A 197 9.60 20.80 17.85
C LEU A 197 9.16 21.87 16.85
N LEU A 198 9.30 21.60 15.57
CA LEU A 198 8.95 22.52 14.47
C LEU A 198 7.51 22.31 13.99
N SER A 199 7.12 21.04 13.79
CA SER A 199 5.75 20.66 13.40
C SER A 199 5.41 19.26 13.87
N GLU A 200 4.11 18.98 13.94
CA GLU A 200 3.54 17.66 14.15
C GLU A 200 2.47 17.42 13.12
N GLU A 201 2.60 16.34 12.36
CA GLU A 201 1.70 15.97 11.28
C GLU A 201 1.17 14.56 11.52
N GLN A 202 -0.12 14.36 11.24
CA GLN A 202 -0.73 13.04 11.31
C GLN A 202 -0.65 12.36 9.94
N GLY A 203 -0.40 11.05 9.94
CA GLY A 203 -0.28 10.27 8.73
C GLY A 203 -0.59 8.79 8.97
N ILE A 204 -0.10 7.96 8.07
CA ILE A 204 -0.19 6.51 8.18
C ILE A 204 1.19 5.86 8.09
N MET A 205 1.30 4.70 8.72
CA MET A 205 2.47 3.81 8.62
C MET A 205 2.00 2.43 8.19
N ARG A 206 2.67 1.86 7.20
CA ARG A 206 2.44 0.48 6.74
C ARG A 206 3.49 -0.44 7.37
N VAL A 207 3.02 -1.55 7.95
CA VAL A 207 3.87 -2.58 8.55
C VAL A 207 3.60 -3.89 7.83
N ARG A 208 4.61 -4.51 7.23
CA ARG A 208 4.47 -5.80 6.52
C ARG A 208 4.05 -6.91 7.50
N ILE A 209 3.20 -7.84 7.04
CA ILE A 209 2.73 -9.02 7.77
C ILE A 209 3.00 -10.30 6.98
#